data_e099ea0bd0e6318e9f4982fae70c1155
#
_entry.id   e099ea0bd0e6318e9f4982fae70c1155
#
_cell.length_a   1.000
_cell.length_b   1.000
_cell.length_c   1.000
_cell.angle_alpha   90.00
_cell.angle_beta   90.00
_cell.angle_gamma   90.00
#
_symmetry.space_group_name_H-M   'P 1'
#
loop_
_entity.id
_entity.type
_entity.pdbx_description
1 polymer ?
#
loop_
_entity_poly.entity_id
_entity_poly.type
_entity_poly.pdbx_seq_one_letter_code
_entity_poly.pdbx_strand_id
1 'polypeptide(L)'
;RNWCYNVKTDAVNQSNINAQKLSQLMIPIPPLKEQERIVVEVAKWISLIDTIKNSKEDLQTTIKQAKSKILNLAIHGKLVPQDPNDEPAIELLKRINPDFTPCDNGHYTQLPEGWAICKMKQITSITNGKSQKNVETLNGIYPIYGSGGVIGRANQYLCIAGSTIIGRKGTINNPIFVEEHFWNVDTAFGLKANDAILDKYLYYFCLSFDFSKLDKSTAMPSLTKTSIGNVLIPIPPYKEQERIVAKIDMVLDTMNEILRAV
;
A
#
# COMPACT_ATOMS: atom_id res chain seq x y z
N ARG A 1 -33.07 -1.27 20.80
CA ARG A 1 -32.95 -1.54 19.33
C ARG A 1 -34.10 -2.39 18.81
N ASN A 2 -34.46 -3.50 19.47
CA ASN A 2 -35.51 -4.40 18.97
C ASN A 2 -36.91 -3.75 18.84
N TRP A 3 -37.31 -2.86 19.78
CA TRP A 3 -38.60 -2.18 19.70
C TRP A 3 -38.70 -1.28 18.44
N CYS A 4 -37.66 -0.48 18.12
CA CYS A 4 -37.63 0.36 16.93
C CYS A 4 -37.78 -0.47 15.63
N TYR A 5 -37.12 -1.63 15.58
CA TYR A 5 -37.25 -2.57 14.47
C TYR A 5 -38.67 -3.09 14.26
N ASN A 6 -39.38 -3.34 15.34
CA ASN A 6 -40.73 -3.92 15.31
C ASN A 6 -41.81 -2.89 14.93
N VAL A 7 -41.59 -1.60 15.21
CA VAL A 7 -42.57 -0.54 15.02
C VAL A 7 -42.27 0.41 13.84
N LYS A 8 -41.07 0.31 13.25
CA LYS A 8 -40.71 1.13 12.09
C LYS A 8 -41.62 0.85 10.89
N THR A 9 -41.80 1.86 10.06
CA THR A 9 -42.41 1.72 8.75
C THR A 9 -41.30 1.92 7.72
N ASP A 10 -41.08 0.93 6.87
CA ASP A 10 -40.08 1.00 5.81
C ASP A 10 -40.66 1.61 4.56
N ALA A 11 -39.99 2.61 3.99
CA ALA A 11 -40.19 3.14 2.65
C ALA A 11 -38.89 2.95 1.84
N VAL A 12 -38.95 3.13 0.55
CA VAL A 12 -37.78 2.98 -0.34
C VAL A 12 -36.65 3.90 0.17
N ASN A 13 -35.58 3.31 0.68
CA ASN A 13 -34.39 3.95 1.26
C ASN A 13 -34.55 4.69 2.60
N GLN A 14 -35.66 4.61 3.31
CA GLN A 14 -35.85 5.21 4.63
C GLN A 14 -36.72 4.35 5.54
N SER A 15 -36.41 4.35 6.86
CA SER A 15 -37.24 3.75 7.92
C SER A 15 -37.71 4.85 8.85
N ASN A 16 -39.00 4.97 9.10
CA ASN A 16 -39.59 6.02 9.91
C ASN A 16 -40.38 5.46 11.11
N ILE A 17 -40.32 6.17 12.22
CA ILE A 17 -41.20 5.97 13.39
C ILE A 17 -41.95 7.28 13.60
N ASN A 18 -43.29 7.24 13.51
CA ASN A 18 -44.10 8.44 13.75
C ASN A 18 -44.25 8.74 15.27
N ALA A 19 -44.67 9.98 15.58
CA ALA A 19 -44.83 10.44 16.96
C ALA A 19 -45.83 9.58 17.77
N GLN A 20 -46.91 9.12 17.11
CA GLN A 20 -47.92 8.28 17.77
C GLN A 20 -47.38 6.90 18.18
N LYS A 21 -46.53 6.27 17.34
CA LYS A 21 -45.84 5.03 17.69
C LYS A 21 -44.81 5.27 18.79
N LEU A 22 -44.06 6.37 18.69
CA LEU A 22 -43.04 6.73 19.67
C LEU A 22 -43.63 6.97 21.06
N SER A 23 -44.82 7.58 21.14
CA SER A 23 -45.52 7.82 22.45
C SER A 23 -45.97 6.55 23.16
N GLN A 24 -46.02 5.41 22.44
CA GLN A 24 -46.36 4.09 23.01
C GLN A 24 -45.14 3.34 23.58
N LEU A 25 -43.92 3.90 23.46
CA LEU A 25 -42.71 3.29 24.00
C LEU A 25 -42.74 3.32 25.51
N MET A 26 -42.78 2.14 26.13
CA MET A 26 -42.66 2.02 27.57
C MET A 26 -41.19 2.17 27.99
N ILE A 27 -40.91 3.14 28.83
CA ILE A 27 -39.58 3.43 29.35
C ILE A 27 -39.57 3.12 30.84
N PRO A 28 -38.69 2.25 31.34
CA PRO A 28 -38.53 2.01 32.76
C PRO A 28 -37.92 3.28 33.40
N ILE A 29 -38.56 3.79 34.46
CA ILE A 29 -38.11 4.97 35.18
C ILE A 29 -37.64 4.54 36.58
N PRO A 30 -36.33 4.43 36.81
CA PRO A 30 -35.80 4.15 38.14
C PRO A 30 -35.94 5.33 39.09
N PRO A 31 -35.78 5.14 40.41
CA PRO A 31 -35.75 6.25 41.37
C PRO A 31 -34.69 7.29 40.99
N LEU A 32 -34.95 8.57 41.34
CA LEU A 32 -34.09 9.71 40.89
C LEU A 32 -32.60 9.51 41.23
N LYS A 33 -32.29 9.07 42.46
CA LYS A 33 -30.90 8.77 42.86
C LYS A 33 -30.24 7.65 42.05
N GLU A 34 -31.03 6.73 41.49
CA GLU A 34 -30.54 5.68 40.62
C GLU A 34 -30.33 6.19 39.21
N GLN A 35 -31.19 7.08 38.70
CA GLN A 35 -30.99 7.78 37.43
C GLN A 35 -29.66 8.57 37.44
N GLU A 36 -29.37 9.30 38.52
CA GLU A 36 -28.10 10.03 38.69
C GLU A 36 -26.89 9.08 38.60
N ARG A 37 -26.95 7.93 39.32
CA ARG A 37 -25.87 6.92 39.25
C ARG A 37 -25.69 6.33 37.85
N ILE A 38 -26.80 6.01 37.19
CA ILE A 38 -26.79 5.48 35.82
C ILE A 38 -26.13 6.50 34.86
N VAL A 39 -26.52 7.77 34.93
CA VAL A 39 -25.97 8.84 34.06
C VAL A 39 -24.45 8.97 34.27
N VAL A 40 -23.98 9.01 35.51
CA VAL A 40 -22.54 9.11 35.82
C VAL A 40 -21.77 7.90 35.30
N GLU A 41 -22.29 6.67 35.53
CA GLU A 41 -21.60 5.47 35.08
C GLU A 41 -21.60 5.33 33.55
N VAL A 42 -22.69 5.66 32.86
CA VAL A 42 -22.76 5.69 31.40
C VAL A 42 -21.79 6.73 30.82
N ALA A 43 -21.72 7.93 31.40
CA ALA A 43 -20.77 8.96 30.96
C ALA A 43 -19.31 8.50 31.09
N LYS A 44 -18.98 7.81 32.19
CA LYS A 44 -17.66 7.21 32.40
C LYS A 44 -17.31 6.17 31.32
N TRP A 45 -18.24 5.27 31.00
CA TRP A 45 -18.02 4.25 29.97
C TRP A 45 -17.88 4.86 28.57
N ILE A 46 -18.68 5.88 28.23
CA ILE A 46 -18.55 6.60 26.96
C ILE A 46 -17.17 7.26 26.86
N SER A 47 -16.73 7.96 27.91
CA SER A 47 -15.41 8.59 27.95
C SER A 47 -14.28 7.58 27.79
N LEU A 48 -14.39 6.39 28.39
CA LEU A 48 -13.40 5.33 28.22
C LEU A 48 -13.37 4.78 26.78
N ILE A 49 -14.54 4.60 26.16
CA ILE A 49 -14.65 4.15 24.77
C ILE A 49 -13.99 5.18 23.83
N ASP A 50 -14.24 6.47 24.05
CA ASP A 50 -13.64 7.55 23.26
C ASP A 50 -12.10 7.58 23.42
N THR A 51 -11.61 7.37 24.64
CA THR A 51 -10.16 7.28 24.91
C THR A 51 -9.53 6.11 24.16
N ILE A 52 -10.14 4.92 24.20
CA ILE A 52 -9.65 3.73 23.48
C ILE A 52 -9.65 3.98 21.97
N LYS A 53 -10.71 4.57 21.43
CA LYS A 53 -10.82 4.89 20.01
C LYS A 53 -9.71 5.84 19.56
N ASN A 54 -9.51 6.94 20.28
CA ASN A 54 -8.47 7.92 19.97
C ASN A 54 -7.07 7.30 20.04
N SER A 55 -6.79 6.51 21.08
CA SER A 55 -5.50 5.80 21.22
C SER A 55 -5.23 4.84 20.05
N LYS A 56 -6.25 4.17 19.53
CA LYS A 56 -6.13 3.29 18.36
C LYS A 56 -5.82 4.08 17.08
N GLU A 57 -6.47 5.23 16.86
CA GLU A 57 -6.22 6.12 15.73
C GLU A 57 -4.80 6.70 15.79
N ASP A 58 -4.33 7.11 16.98
CA ASP A 58 -2.96 7.59 17.21
C ASP A 58 -1.92 6.50 16.93
N LEU A 59 -2.17 5.27 17.37
CA LEU A 59 -1.30 4.11 17.08
C LEU A 59 -1.20 3.84 15.57
N GLN A 60 -2.32 3.83 14.86
CA GLN A 60 -2.33 3.64 13.41
C GLN A 60 -1.51 4.72 12.69
N THR A 61 -1.66 5.97 13.12
CA THR A 61 -0.90 7.11 12.58
C THR A 61 0.60 6.94 12.84
N THR A 62 0.98 6.58 14.06
CA THR A 62 2.37 6.35 14.46
C THR A 62 3.00 5.22 13.63
N ILE A 63 2.29 4.11 13.44
CA ILE A 63 2.76 2.98 12.62
C ILE A 63 2.93 3.40 11.15
N LYS A 64 2.00 4.17 10.59
CA LYS A 64 2.13 4.71 9.23
C LYS A 64 3.37 5.58 9.07
N GLN A 65 3.65 6.46 10.02
CA GLN A 65 4.86 7.29 10.03
C GLN A 65 6.13 6.46 10.16
N ALA A 66 6.13 5.45 11.04
CA ALA A 66 7.26 4.54 11.20
C ALA A 66 7.54 3.72 9.93
N LYS A 67 6.51 3.20 9.25
CA LYS A 67 6.65 2.53 7.94
C LYS A 67 7.30 3.46 6.91
N SER A 68 6.83 4.69 6.77
CA SER A 68 7.43 5.68 5.87
C SER A 68 8.89 5.98 6.21
N LYS A 69 9.21 6.12 7.51
CA LYS A 69 10.57 6.36 7.98
C LYS A 69 11.53 5.23 7.65
N ILE A 70 11.11 3.98 7.85
CA ILE A 70 11.92 2.79 7.56
C ILE A 70 12.21 2.68 6.07
N LEU A 71 11.20 2.85 5.21
CA LEU A 71 11.39 2.86 3.77
C LEU A 71 12.35 3.98 3.34
N ASN A 72 12.23 5.18 3.91
CA ASN A 72 13.14 6.27 3.63
C ASN A 72 14.59 5.95 4.04
N LEU A 73 14.80 5.35 5.23
CA LEU A 73 16.12 4.92 5.67
C LEU A 73 16.71 3.85 4.72
N ALA A 74 15.88 2.94 4.23
CA ALA A 74 16.29 1.88 3.31
C ALA A 74 16.85 2.43 1.99
N ILE A 75 16.11 3.32 1.33
CA ILE A 75 16.52 3.87 0.03
C ILE A 75 17.67 4.89 0.10
N HIS A 76 18.08 5.30 1.31
CA HIS A 76 19.22 6.17 1.54
C HIS A 76 20.41 5.43 2.18
N GLY A 77 20.40 4.10 2.24
CA GLY A 77 21.49 3.27 2.77
C GLY A 77 21.73 3.45 4.27
N LYS A 78 20.68 3.76 5.05
CA LYS A 78 20.76 4.03 6.51
C LYS A 78 20.03 2.99 7.35
N LEU A 79 19.45 1.95 6.72
CA LEU A 79 18.66 0.94 7.43
C LEU A 79 19.48 -0.23 7.95
N VAL A 80 20.50 -0.62 7.23
CA VAL A 80 21.41 -1.74 7.55
C VAL A 80 22.86 -1.28 7.45
N PRO A 81 23.79 -1.96 8.16
CA PRO A 81 25.21 -1.65 8.02
C PRO A 81 25.72 -2.00 6.62
N GLN A 82 26.66 -1.21 6.12
CA GLN A 82 27.39 -1.48 4.89
C GLN A 82 28.41 -2.58 5.13
N ASP A 83 28.65 -3.45 4.14
CA ASP A 83 29.74 -4.43 4.15
C ASP A 83 30.72 -4.08 3.03
N PRO A 84 31.98 -3.75 3.34
CA PRO A 84 32.95 -3.41 2.31
C PRO A 84 33.34 -4.57 1.39
N ASN A 85 32.97 -5.81 1.74
CA ASN A 85 33.18 -6.99 0.90
C ASN A 85 32.03 -7.24 -0.09
N ASP A 86 30.94 -6.50 0.00
CA ASP A 86 29.86 -6.62 -0.99
C ASP A 86 30.33 -6.11 -2.36
N GLU A 87 29.99 -6.86 -3.40
CA GLU A 87 30.26 -6.44 -4.78
C GLU A 87 29.52 -5.13 -5.08
N PRO A 88 30.23 -4.06 -5.52
CA PRO A 88 29.56 -2.81 -5.87
C PRO A 88 28.45 -3.00 -6.92
N ALA A 89 27.32 -2.33 -6.75
CA ALA A 89 26.16 -2.45 -7.65
C ALA A 89 26.51 -2.22 -9.13
N ILE A 90 27.48 -1.33 -9.40
CA ILE A 90 27.92 -1.02 -10.76
C ILE A 90 28.51 -2.24 -11.50
N GLU A 91 29.19 -3.14 -10.78
CA GLU A 91 29.80 -4.34 -11.38
C GLU A 91 28.74 -5.32 -11.86
N LEU A 92 27.72 -5.57 -11.04
CA LEU A 92 26.58 -6.40 -11.43
C LEU A 92 25.78 -5.78 -12.60
N LEU A 93 25.54 -4.48 -12.54
CA LEU A 93 24.81 -3.74 -13.59
C LEU A 93 25.54 -3.81 -14.95
N LYS A 94 26.87 -3.67 -14.98
CA LYS A 94 27.68 -3.81 -16.19
C LYS A 94 27.76 -5.26 -16.69
N ARG A 95 27.71 -6.24 -15.78
CA ARG A 95 27.69 -7.66 -16.16
C ARG A 95 26.40 -8.01 -16.89
N ILE A 96 25.26 -7.42 -16.46
CA ILE A 96 23.95 -7.65 -17.09
C ILE A 96 23.82 -6.84 -18.38
N ASN A 97 24.32 -5.61 -18.39
CA ASN A 97 24.34 -4.74 -19.58
C ASN A 97 25.71 -4.05 -19.68
N PRO A 98 26.61 -4.54 -20.57
CA PRO A 98 27.96 -3.97 -20.74
C PRO A 98 27.98 -2.47 -21.07
N ASP A 99 26.94 -1.97 -21.74
CA ASP A 99 26.81 -0.54 -22.10
C ASP A 99 26.14 0.28 -20.98
N PHE A 100 25.97 -0.30 -19.78
CA PHE A 100 25.35 0.39 -18.68
C PHE A 100 26.17 1.61 -18.25
N THR A 101 25.48 2.76 -18.19
CA THR A 101 26.01 4.01 -17.65
C THR A 101 25.15 4.45 -16.47
N PRO A 102 25.73 4.64 -15.28
CA PRO A 102 25.00 5.16 -14.14
C PRO A 102 24.50 6.57 -14.40
N CYS A 103 23.41 6.94 -13.74
CA CYS A 103 22.91 8.30 -13.76
C CYS A 103 23.66 9.15 -12.72
N ASP A 104 23.70 10.46 -12.93
CA ASP A 104 24.13 11.40 -11.90
C ASP A 104 23.23 11.28 -10.67
N ASN A 105 23.77 11.65 -9.51
CA ASN A 105 23.11 11.47 -8.21
C ASN A 105 21.73 12.17 -8.09
N GLY A 106 21.42 13.12 -8.96
CA GLY A 106 20.16 13.83 -8.92
C GLY A 106 19.92 14.47 -7.55
N HIS A 107 18.82 14.07 -6.91
CA HIS A 107 18.47 14.52 -5.54
C HIS A 107 18.91 13.53 -4.44
N TYR A 108 19.60 12.43 -4.78
CA TYR A 108 20.17 11.51 -3.79
C TYR A 108 21.57 12.01 -3.41
N THR A 109 21.64 12.92 -2.46
CA THR A 109 22.92 13.38 -1.89
C THR A 109 23.37 12.37 -0.82
N GLN A 110 24.63 11.90 -0.88
CA GLN A 110 25.24 11.05 0.15
C GLN A 110 24.70 9.59 0.20
N LEU A 111 24.63 8.91 -0.93
CA LEU A 111 24.50 7.45 -0.92
C LEU A 111 25.80 6.80 -0.46
N PRO A 112 25.73 5.62 0.19
CA PRO A 112 26.92 4.85 0.57
C PRO A 112 27.79 4.49 -0.63
N GLU A 113 29.06 4.20 -0.36
CA GLU A 113 29.97 3.64 -1.35
C GLU A 113 29.44 2.30 -1.88
N GLY A 114 29.70 1.99 -3.15
CA GLY A 114 29.22 0.76 -3.79
C GLY A 114 27.78 0.84 -4.33
N TRP A 115 27.02 1.90 -4.01
CA TRP A 115 25.71 2.11 -4.58
C TRP A 115 25.80 2.75 -5.98
N ALA A 116 24.80 2.47 -6.83
CA ALA A 116 24.65 3.09 -8.14
C ALA A 116 23.27 3.73 -8.29
N ILE A 117 23.11 4.69 -9.19
CA ILE A 117 21.80 5.25 -9.54
C ILE A 117 21.44 4.88 -10.96
N CYS A 118 20.23 4.34 -11.11
CA CYS A 118 19.68 3.92 -12.40
C CYS A 118 18.36 4.60 -12.69
N LYS A 119 18.01 4.70 -13.97
CA LYS A 119 16.61 4.91 -14.35
C LYS A 119 15.83 3.59 -14.21
N MET A 120 14.60 3.66 -13.75
CA MET A 120 13.74 2.49 -13.58
C MET A 120 13.69 1.61 -14.83
N LYS A 121 13.62 2.20 -16.02
CA LYS A 121 13.63 1.46 -17.31
C LYS A 121 14.90 0.66 -17.59
N GLN A 122 16.02 0.92 -16.90
CA GLN A 122 17.28 0.19 -17.09
C GLN A 122 17.32 -1.12 -16.29
N ILE A 123 16.50 -1.21 -15.25
CA ILE A 123 16.50 -2.34 -14.29
C ILE A 123 15.13 -3.03 -14.18
N THR A 124 14.13 -2.57 -14.93
CA THR A 124 12.79 -3.16 -14.92
C THR A 124 12.20 -3.28 -16.32
N SER A 125 11.39 -4.30 -16.53
CA SER A 125 10.42 -4.32 -17.62
C SER A 125 9.10 -3.70 -17.15
N ILE A 126 8.57 -2.75 -17.93
CA ILE A 126 7.30 -2.07 -17.63
C ILE A 126 6.25 -2.55 -18.63
N THR A 127 5.27 -3.30 -18.14
CA THR A 127 4.17 -3.88 -18.93
C THR A 127 2.93 -3.01 -18.79
N ASN A 128 2.40 -2.54 -19.94
CA ASN A 128 1.11 -1.87 -19.94
C ASN A 128 -0.01 -2.88 -19.68
N GLY A 129 -0.96 -2.54 -18.84
CA GLY A 129 -2.17 -3.33 -18.70
C GLY A 129 -3.05 -3.30 -19.97
N LYS A 130 -3.92 -4.31 -20.08
CA LYS A 130 -4.82 -4.50 -21.23
C LYS A 130 -6.24 -4.77 -20.75
N SER A 131 -7.23 -4.52 -21.61
CA SER A 131 -8.62 -4.86 -21.31
C SER A 131 -8.76 -6.34 -20.96
N GLN A 132 -9.52 -6.65 -19.91
CA GLN A 132 -9.73 -8.01 -19.42
C GLN A 132 -10.88 -8.75 -20.17
N LYS A 133 -11.64 -8.06 -21.02
CA LYS A 133 -12.89 -8.58 -21.63
C LYS A 133 -12.76 -9.96 -22.29
N ASN A 134 -11.60 -10.27 -22.86
CA ASN A 134 -11.37 -11.53 -23.59
C ASN A 134 -10.72 -12.63 -22.74
N VAL A 135 -10.31 -12.33 -21.51
CA VAL A 135 -9.60 -13.26 -20.64
C VAL A 135 -10.30 -13.49 -19.31
N GLU A 136 -11.26 -12.63 -18.96
CA GLU A 136 -12.01 -12.72 -17.72
C GLU A 136 -12.99 -13.89 -17.73
N THR A 137 -12.96 -14.69 -16.67
CA THR A 137 -13.84 -15.84 -16.48
C THR A 137 -13.98 -16.15 -14.99
N LEU A 138 -15.16 -16.64 -14.58
CA LEU A 138 -15.45 -17.01 -13.19
C LEU A 138 -14.50 -18.07 -12.62
N ASN A 139 -14.03 -18.99 -13.47
CA ASN A 139 -13.14 -20.09 -13.09
C ASN A 139 -11.67 -19.81 -13.45
N GLY A 140 -11.30 -18.55 -13.68
CA GLY A 140 -9.93 -18.15 -13.98
C GLY A 140 -8.97 -18.47 -12.83
N ILE A 141 -7.76 -18.93 -13.17
CA ILE A 141 -6.73 -19.25 -12.18
C ILE A 141 -5.87 -18.04 -11.83
N TYR A 142 -5.77 -17.04 -12.72
CA TYR A 142 -4.96 -15.85 -12.51
C TYR A 142 -5.81 -14.67 -12.03
N PRO A 143 -5.41 -13.93 -10.99
CA PRO A 143 -6.13 -12.73 -10.58
C PRO A 143 -6.01 -11.62 -11.62
N ILE A 144 -7.06 -10.82 -11.75
CA ILE A 144 -7.06 -9.58 -12.54
C ILE A 144 -6.93 -8.41 -11.57
N TYR A 145 -5.91 -7.57 -11.81
CA TYR A 145 -5.66 -6.39 -10.99
C TYR A 145 -6.00 -5.08 -11.72
N GLY A 146 -6.73 -4.21 -11.04
CA GLY A 146 -6.79 -2.79 -11.33
C GLY A 146 -5.81 -2.00 -10.46
N SER A 147 -5.83 -0.67 -10.55
CA SER A 147 -5.02 0.22 -9.71
C SER A 147 -5.34 0.15 -8.21
N GLY A 148 -6.50 -0.35 -7.83
CA GLY A 148 -6.97 -0.47 -6.44
C GLY A 148 -6.94 -1.89 -5.87
N GLY A 149 -6.51 -2.91 -6.63
CA GLY A 149 -6.49 -4.30 -6.18
C GLY A 149 -7.15 -5.27 -7.15
N VAL A 150 -7.48 -6.47 -6.65
CA VAL A 150 -8.11 -7.55 -7.43
C VAL A 150 -9.54 -7.18 -7.80
N ILE A 151 -9.89 -7.36 -9.08
CA ILE A 151 -11.23 -7.05 -9.63
C ILE A 151 -11.89 -8.24 -10.32
N GLY A 152 -11.20 -9.36 -10.52
CA GLY A 152 -11.73 -10.54 -11.18
C GLY A 152 -10.71 -11.66 -11.32
N ARG A 153 -11.02 -12.64 -12.15
CA ARG A 153 -10.18 -13.78 -12.49
C ARG A 153 -10.04 -13.96 -14.00
N ALA A 154 -8.86 -14.39 -14.46
CA ALA A 154 -8.55 -14.61 -15.86
C ALA A 154 -8.03 -16.03 -16.12
N ASN A 155 -8.20 -16.49 -17.36
CA ASN A 155 -7.61 -17.75 -17.85
C ASN A 155 -6.20 -17.59 -18.44
N GLN A 156 -5.73 -16.35 -18.54
CA GLN A 156 -4.40 -15.99 -19.04
C GLN A 156 -3.75 -14.96 -18.10
N TYR A 157 -2.43 -14.87 -18.12
CA TYR A 157 -1.69 -13.84 -17.42
C TYR A 157 -0.97 -12.89 -18.41
N LEU A 158 -0.71 -11.67 -17.97
CA LEU A 158 0.05 -10.65 -18.71
C LEU A 158 1.37 -10.34 -18.00
N CYS A 159 1.39 -10.44 -16.69
CA CYS A 159 2.54 -10.21 -15.83
C CYS A 159 2.91 -11.47 -15.06
N ILE A 160 4.21 -11.65 -14.83
CA ILE A 160 4.74 -12.81 -14.10
C ILE A 160 4.82 -12.53 -12.60
N ALA A 161 4.89 -13.60 -11.82
CA ALA A 161 5.10 -13.57 -10.37
C ALA A 161 6.30 -12.69 -9.96
N GLY A 162 6.21 -12.07 -8.79
CA GLY A 162 7.22 -11.14 -8.29
C GLY A 162 7.16 -9.77 -8.96
N SER A 163 6.08 -9.42 -9.63
CA SER A 163 5.92 -8.09 -10.23
C SER A 163 5.24 -7.12 -9.27
N THR A 164 5.61 -5.84 -9.37
CA THR A 164 4.96 -4.74 -8.67
C THR A 164 3.96 -4.03 -9.57
N ILE A 165 2.73 -3.87 -9.10
CA ILE A 165 1.70 -3.08 -9.80
C ILE A 165 1.80 -1.62 -9.36
N ILE A 166 1.76 -0.71 -10.33
CA ILE A 166 1.60 0.74 -10.11
C ILE A 166 0.36 1.21 -10.86
N GLY A 167 -0.48 1.99 -10.19
CA GLY A 167 -1.63 2.61 -10.83
C GLY A 167 -1.22 3.56 -11.95
N ARG A 168 -1.82 3.43 -13.11
CA ARG A 168 -1.69 4.34 -14.24
C ARG A 168 -2.67 5.50 -14.15
N LYS A 169 -3.90 5.22 -13.67
CA LYS A 169 -4.99 6.19 -13.48
C LYS A 169 -5.66 5.95 -12.15
N GLY A 170 -6.14 7.02 -11.52
CA GLY A 170 -6.84 6.96 -10.24
C GLY A 170 -5.88 6.73 -9.06
N THR A 171 -5.82 5.54 -8.49
CA THR A 171 -4.96 5.21 -7.34
C THR A 171 -3.52 4.98 -7.78
N ILE A 172 -2.69 6.03 -7.86
CA ILE A 172 -1.30 5.97 -8.36
C ILE A 172 -0.25 5.71 -7.28
N ASN A 173 -0.52 6.06 -6.01
CA ASN A 173 0.42 5.93 -4.88
C ASN A 173 0.11 4.73 -3.96
N ASN A 174 -0.37 3.62 -4.53
CA ASN A 174 -0.62 2.39 -3.81
C ASN A 174 -0.01 1.19 -4.56
N PRO A 175 1.32 1.04 -4.59
CA PRO A 175 1.96 -0.11 -5.21
C PRO A 175 1.51 -1.42 -4.57
N ILE A 176 1.32 -2.46 -5.39
CA ILE A 176 0.91 -3.80 -4.93
C ILE A 176 1.95 -4.80 -5.41
N PHE A 177 2.52 -5.59 -4.50
CA PHE A 177 3.40 -6.71 -4.83
C PHE A 177 2.57 -7.97 -5.08
N VAL A 178 2.83 -8.67 -6.20
CA VAL A 178 2.07 -9.87 -6.58
C VAL A 178 3.01 -11.06 -6.75
N GLU A 179 2.82 -12.08 -5.91
CA GLU A 179 3.67 -13.27 -5.85
C GLU A 179 3.25 -14.37 -6.83
N GLU A 180 2.15 -14.20 -7.54
CA GLU A 180 1.65 -15.13 -8.56
C GLU A 180 1.58 -14.45 -9.93
N HIS A 181 1.39 -15.23 -11.01
CA HIS A 181 1.12 -14.67 -12.34
C HIS A 181 -0.25 -14.00 -12.35
N PHE A 182 -0.39 -12.87 -13.05
CA PHE A 182 -1.61 -12.09 -13.03
C PHE A 182 -1.88 -11.34 -14.33
N TRP A 183 -3.09 -10.86 -14.49
CA TRP A 183 -3.47 -9.92 -15.51
C TRP A 183 -3.67 -8.53 -14.91
N ASN A 184 -3.10 -7.49 -15.49
CA ASN A 184 -3.39 -6.12 -15.10
C ASN A 184 -4.17 -5.40 -16.18
N VAL A 185 -5.19 -4.65 -15.78
CA VAL A 185 -6.04 -3.87 -16.69
C VAL A 185 -5.37 -2.55 -17.08
N ASP A 186 -5.92 -1.87 -18.08
CA ASP A 186 -5.38 -0.64 -18.68
C ASP A 186 -5.21 0.55 -17.73
N THR A 187 -5.74 0.47 -16.51
CA THR A 187 -5.54 1.45 -15.44
C THR A 187 -4.29 1.19 -14.58
N ALA A 188 -3.49 0.17 -14.91
CA ALA A 188 -2.31 -0.20 -14.14
C ALA A 188 -1.11 -0.58 -15.03
N PHE A 189 0.10 -0.43 -14.48
CA PHE A 189 1.35 -0.97 -15.03
C PHE A 189 1.84 -2.12 -14.15
N GLY A 190 2.41 -3.15 -14.77
CA GLY A 190 3.17 -4.19 -14.08
C GLY A 190 4.67 -3.93 -14.26
N LEU A 191 5.42 -3.88 -13.18
CA LEU A 191 6.86 -3.70 -13.15
C LEU A 191 7.52 -5.00 -12.70
N LYS A 192 8.38 -5.57 -13.52
CA LYS A 192 9.21 -6.73 -13.15
C LYS A 192 10.67 -6.33 -13.12
N ALA A 193 11.33 -6.61 -12.01
CA ALA A 193 12.77 -6.41 -11.84
C ALA A 193 13.57 -7.33 -12.79
N ASN A 194 14.76 -6.87 -13.21
CA ASN A 194 15.77 -7.73 -13.82
C ASN A 194 16.71 -8.28 -12.73
N ASP A 195 17.72 -9.04 -13.14
CA ASP A 195 18.63 -9.73 -12.22
C ASP A 195 19.55 -8.80 -11.39
N ALA A 196 19.53 -7.47 -11.65
CA ALA A 196 20.32 -6.50 -10.88
C ALA A 196 19.64 -6.05 -9.60
N ILE A 197 18.34 -6.28 -9.46
CA ILE A 197 17.54 -5.77 -8.35
C ILE A 197 16.54 -6.83 -7.87
N LEU A 198 16.41 -6.99 -6.57
CA LEU A 198 15.39 -7.86 -5.98
C LEU A 198 13.98 -7.31 -6.22
N ASP A 199 13.04 -8.19 -6.58
CA ASP A 199 11.63 -7.85 -6.78
C ASP A 199 11.03 -7.09 -5.58
N LYS A 200 11.31 -7.56 -4.36
CA LYS A 200 10.84 -6.90 -3.12
C LYS A 200 11.54 -5.58 -2.85
N TYR A 201 12.82 -5.41 -3.21
CA TYR A 201 13.48 -4.11 -3.08
C TYR A 201 12.84 -3.08 -4.03
N LEU A 202 12.57 -3.46 -5.29
CA LEU A 202 11.82 -2.64 -6.23
C LEU A 202 10.45 -2.24 -5.67
N TYR A 203 9.71 -3.19 -5.09
CA TYR A 203 8.43 -2.92 -4.45
C TYR A 203 8.55 -1.92 -3.30
N TYR A 204 9.53 -2.09 -2.40
CA TYR A 204 9.74 -1.17 -1.28
C TYR A 204 10.19 0.22 -1.73
N PHE A 205 11.00 0.28 -2.80
CA PHE A 205 11.27 1.57 -3.44
C PHE A 205 9.98 2.22 -3.95
N CYS A 206 9.12 1.49 -4.65
CA CYS A 206 7.85 2.01 -5.14
C CYS A 206 6.92 2.48 -4.01
N LEU A 207 6.91 1.80 -2.86
CA LEU A 207 6.17 2.23 -1.66
C LEU A 207 6.72 3.54 -1.05
N SER A 208 8.02 3.78 -1.19
CA SER A 208 8.67 5.00 -0.66
C SER A 208 8.54 6.20 -1.59
N PHE A 209 8.29 5.96 -2.88
CA PHE A 209 8.28 6.99 -3.91
C PHE A 209 6.89 7.61 -4.09
N ASP A 210 6.82 8.94 -4.10
CA ASP A 210 5.59 9.67 -4.37
C ASP A 210 5.39 9.86 -5.88
N PHE A 211 4.61 8.98 -6.48
CA PHE A 211 4.29 9.03 -7.91
C PHE A 211 3.44 10.23 -8.31
N SER A 212 2.80 10.93 -7.38
CA SER A 212 2.04 12.14 -7.67
C SER A 212 2.92 13.26 -8.25
N LYS A 213 4.21 13.26 -7.92
CA LYS A 213 5.20 14.18 -8.47
C LYS A 213 5.43 14.03 -9.98
N LEU A 214 5.04 12.89 -10.56
CA LEU A 214 5.12 12.61 -12.00
C LEU A 214 3.84 12.97 -12.75
N ASP A 215 2.77 13.23 -12.00
CA ASP A 215 1.47 13.55 -12.57
C ASP A 215 1.45 15.00 -13.07
N LYS A 216 1.01 15.17 -14.31
CA LYS A 216 0.83 16.46 -14.97
C LYS A 216 -0.64 16.73 -15.34
N SER A 217 -1.54 15.87 -14.90
CA SER A 217 -2.96 15.97 -15.23
C SER A 217 -3.67 16.99 -14.35
N THR A 218 -4.73 17.60 -14.87
CA THR A 218 -5.52 18.62 -14.14
C THR A 218 -6.78 18.05 -13.48
N ALA A 219 -7.23 16.87 -13.89
CA ALA A 219 -8.50 16.29 -13.43
C ALA A 219 -8.32 14.94 -12.71
N MET A 220 -7.78 13.94 -13.39
CA MET A 220 -7.57 12.60 -12.82
C MET A 220 -6.08 12.26 -12.87
N PRO A 221 -5.46 11.85 -11.75
CA PRO A 221 -4.06 11.44 -11.73
C PRO A 221 -3.76 10.42 -12.83
N SER A 222 -2.73 10.67 -13.63
CA SER A 222 -2.35 9.81 -14.76
C SER A 222 -0.84 9.75 -14.96
N LEU A 223 -0.31 8.53 -14.97
CA LEU A 223 1.10 8.26 -15.20
C LEU A 223 1.33 7.71 -16.61
N THR A 224 2.52 7.95 -17.15
CA THR A 224 2.95 7.37 -18.43
C THR A 224 4.08 6.37 -18.20
N LYS A 225 4.23 5.39 -19.09
CA LYS A 225 5.37 4.45 -19.07
C LYS A 225 6.70 5.22 -19.10
N THR A 226 6.77 6.32 -19.86
CA THR A 226 7.98 7.16 -19.96
C THR A 226 8.28 7.88 -18.64
N SER A 227 7.28 8.47 -17.97
CA SER A 227 7.51 9.15 -16.70
C SER A 227 8.00 8.18 -15.63
N ILE A 228 7.37 7.00 -15.49
CA ILE A 228 7.81 5.95 -14.56
C ILE A 228 9.21 5.46 -14.95
N GLY A 229 9.46 5.17 -16.23
CA GLY A 229 10.74 4.65 -16.70
C GLY A 229 11.94 5.61 -16.47
N ASN A 230 11.70 6.89 -16.29
CA ASN A 230 12.73 7.89 -15.99
C ASN A 230 12.93 8.18 -14.48
N VAL A 231 12.16 7.53 -13.59
CA VAL A 231 12.39 7.62 -12.14
C VAL A 231 13.80 7.11 -11.84
N LEU A 232 14.56 7.89 -11.05
CA LEU A 232 15.87 7.47 -10.56
C LEU A 232 15.71 6.58 -9.33
N ILE A 233 16.39 5.44 -9.35
CA ILE A 233 16.39 4.46 -8.25
C ILE A 233 17.82 4.27 -7.76
N PRO A 234 18.08 4.44 -6.46
CA PRO A 234 19.34 4.06 -5.85
C PRO A 234 19.41 2.53 -5.71
N ILE A 235 20.47 1.93 -6.20
CA ILE A 235 20.70 0.48 -6.22
C ILE A 235 21.86 0.14 -5.29
N PRO A 236 21.61 -0.54 -4.18
CA PRO A 236 22.66 -1.08 -3.31
C PRO A 236 23.35 -2.28 -3.94
N PRO A 237 24.54 -2.68 -3.42
CA PRO A 237 25.09 -4.01 -3.64
C PRO A 237 24.04 -5.10 -3.43
N TYR A 238 24.05 -6.15 -4.26
CA TYR A 238 22.95 -7.16 -4.25
C TYR A 238 22.76 -7.82 -2.87
N LYS A 239 23.85 -8.12 -2.18
CA LYS A 239 23.82 -8.66 -0.81
C LYS A 239 23.21 -7.68 0.20
N GLU A 240 23.45 -6.39 0.00
CA GLU A 240 22.82 -5.36 0.83
C GLU A 240 21.32 -5.24 0.54
N GLN A 241 20.86 -5.42 -0.72
CA GLN A 241 19.42 -5.50 -1.02
C GLN A 241 18.75 -6.62 -0.23
N GLU A 242 19.38 -7.81 -0.13
CA GLU A 242 18.87 -8.94 0.66
C GLU A 242 18.72 -8.57 2.14
N ARG A 243 19.75 -7.91 2.75
CA ARG A 243 19.68 -7.44 4.14
C ARG A 243 18.60 -6.38 4.36
N ILE A 244 18.47 -5.43 3.43
CA ILE A 244 17.45 -4.38 3.47
C ILE A 244 16.05 -5.01 3.41
N VAL A 245 15.79 -5.90 2.46
CA VAL A 245 14.49 -6.57 2.28
C VAL A 245 14.13 -7.36 3.54
N ALA A 246 15.05 -8.20 4.04
CA ALA A 246 14.83 -8.98 5.26
C ALA A 246 14.53 -8.10 6.49
N LYS A 247 15.22 -6.95 6.61
CA LYS A 247 14.97 -6.00 7.70
C LYS A 247 13.63 -5.31 7.60
N ILE A 248 13.21 -4.91 6.39
CA ILE A 248 11.90 -4.30 6.17
C ILE A 248 10.80 -5.32 6.47
N ASP A 249 10.88 -6.54 5.90
CA ASP A 249 9.91 -7.61 6.13
C ASP A 249 9.71 -7.84 7.63
N MET A 250 10.79 -8.06 8.39
CA MET A 250 10.73 -8.28 9.83
C MET A 250 10.02 -7.14 10.57
N VAL A 251 10.34 -5.89 10.25
CA VAL A 251 9.74 -4.74 10.94
C VAL A 251 8.27 -4.55 10.56
N LEU A 252 7.93 -4.73 9.28
CA LEU A 252 6.54 -4.61 8.83
C LEU A 252 5.65 -5.71 9.45
N ASP A 253 6.16 -6.94 9.57
CA ASP A 253 5.45 -8.04 10.21
C ASP A 253 5.18 -7.73 11.68
N THR A 254 6.19 -7.28 12.44
CA THR A 254 6.03 -6.85 13.83
C THR A 254 4.98 -5.73 13.97
N MET A 255 5.00 -4.73 13.09
CA MET A 255 4.02 -3.65 13.10
C MET A 255 2.59 -4.14 12.80
N ASN A 256 2.46 -5.11 11.90
CA ASN A 256 1.17 -5.71 11.57
C ASN A 256 0.64 -6.58 12.73
N GLU A 257 1.51 -7.29 13.46
CA GLU A 257 1.16 -8.02 14.68
C GLU A 257 0.63 -7.07 15.77
N ILE A 258 1.32 -5.95 16.01
CA ILE A 258 0.84 -4.93 16.95
C ILE A 258 -0.55 -4.43 16.58
N LEU A 259 -0.79 -4.13 15.28
CA LEU A 259 -2.11 -3.67 14.82
C LEU A 259 -3.22 -4.72 14.96
N ARG A 260 -2.89 -6.01 14.90
CA ARG A 260 -3.87 -7.10 15.10
C ARG A 260 -4.20 -7.33 16.58
N ALA A 261 -3.27 -6.99 17.47
CA ALA A 261 -3.42 -7.17 18.91
C ALA A 261 -4.28 -6.07 19.58
N VAL A 262 -4.59 -4.99 18.88
CA VAL A 262 -5.37 -3.83 19.31
C VAL A 262 -6.64 -3.68 18.46
#